data_37571ab38c192f72c0992d069b64469e
#
_entry.id   37571ab38c192f72c0992d069b64469e
#
_cell.length_a   1.000
_cell.length_b   1.000
_cell.length_c   1.000
_cell.angle_alpha   90.00
_cell.angle_beta   90.00
_cell.angle_gamma   90.00
#
_symmetry.space_group_name_H-M   'P 1'
#
loop_
_entity.id
_entity.type
_entity.pdbx_description
1 polymer ?
#
loop_
_entity_poly.entity_id
_entity_poly.type
_entity_poly.pdbx_seq_one_letter_code
_entity_poly.pdbx_strand_id
1 'polypeptide(L)'
;MFMDKTVCELFAGVGGFRCGLNHITSSAEKQKEKWKTVWFNQWEPAEKTTQYAHDCYVYNFGKSLDIDGNETTNLNIEDVDKSKIPDFNLLVGGFPCQDYSVASTLHTSKGLEGKKGVLWWSIRDTIEEKKPPFVLLENVDRLIKSPAKQRGRDFGVMLTCLRDQGYNVEWRVINAAEYGYQQRRRRVFIFAYRNDTNYSRRTIDSEVNLSLVKSIIKDNGFFATTFKTKDFSEDRIKSIVIPEEIGTVSSEFKFDFMNSGIMLNGVIYTVKTEVLYNGEYKTLGDILETEEVDESYFIPNERLYYTDPDVKRSDESENQLSKEERKTWQYLKGGKKLKRRAGSGHDYIFSEGAIPLVDEWDKPARTMLTSEGNFSRTTHVVKDKVTGRLRLLTATETERIQGFPTNHTKYCLTNGEIVRMPENKRRFMMGNALVVNLIEDMEKTLSEIFKNEDDSIR
;
A
#
# COMPACT_ATOMS: atom_id res chain seq x y z
N MET A 1 8.60 -28.02 -16.70
CA MET A 1 9.62 -26.95 -16.52
C MET A 1 9.04 -26.01 -15.49
N PHE A 2 9.81 -25.52 -14.52
CA PHE A 2 9.25 -24.60 -13.50
C PHE A 2 8.84 -23.28 -14.16
N MET A 3 7.77 -22.66 -13.65
CA MET A 3 7.30 -21.37 -14.16
C MET A 3 8.35 -20.27 -13.94
N ASP A 4 8.61 -19.49 -14.98
CA ASP A 4 9.56 -18.37 -14.93
C ASP A 4 9.05 -17.26 -14.01
N LYS A 5 9.94 -16.75 -13.17
CA LYS A 5 9.67 -15.66 -12.23
C LYS A 5 9.73 -14.29 -12.91
N THR A 6 8.81 -14.05 -13.88
CA THR A 6 8.68 -12.78 -14.60
C THR A 6 7.57 -11.92 -14.00
N VAL A 7 7.83 -10.61 -13.86
CA VAL A 7 6.97 -9.66 -13.15
C VAL A 7 6.68 -8.44 -14.01
N CYS A 8 5.42 -8.02 -14.00
CA CYS A 8 4.99 -6.68 -14.41
C CYS A 8 4.61 -5.90 -13.15
N GLU A 9 5.22 -4.72 -12.94
CA GLU A 9 4.95 -3.87 -11.77
C GLU A 9 4.22 -2.59 -12.19
N LEU A 10 2.94 -2.46 -11.81
CA LEU A 10 2.13 -1.26 -12.06
C LEU A 10 2.16 -0.33 -10.86
N PHE A 11 2.18 1.00 -11.13
CA PHE A 11 2.27 2.03 -10.09
C PHE A 11 3.48 1.81 -9.18
N ALA A 12 4.60 1.51 -9.79
CA ALA A 12 5.79 0.94 -9.16
C ALA A 12 6.41 1.84 -8.07
N GLY A 13 6.07 3.14 -8.04
CA GLY A 13 6.67 4.09 -7.11
C GLY A 13 8.18 4.10 -7.27
N VAL A 14 8.87 3.78 -6.19
CA VAL A 14 10.34 3.64 -6.17
C VAL A 14 10.80 2.17 -6.11
N GLY A 15 9.93 1.22 -6.49
CA GLY A 15 10.26 -0.20 -6.61
C GLY A 15 10.07 -1.02 -5.34
N GLY A 16 9.00 -0.77 -4.57
CA GLY A 16 8.75 -1.49 -3.33
C GLY A 16 8.50 -2.98 -3.50
N PHE A 17 7.71 -3.39 -4.49
CA PHE A 17 7.52 -4.80 -4.82
C PHE A 17 8.81 -5.44 -5.31
N ARG A 18 9.54 -4.77 -6.20
CA ARG A 18 10.81 -5.29 -6.75
C ARG A 18 11.85 -5.51 -5.65
N CYS A 19 11.98 -4.56 -4.70
CA CYS A 19 12.86 -4.74 -3.54
C CYS A 19 12.47 -5.95 -2.71
N GLY A 20 11.19 -6.09 -2.36
CA GLY A 20 10.71 -7.18 -1.52
C GLY A 20 10.80 -8.55 -2.17
N LEU A 21 10.36 -8.68 -3.43
CA LEU A 21 10.43 -9.94 -4.19
C LEU A 21 11.88 -10.45 -4.34
N ASN A 22 12.85 -9.55 -4.39
CA ASN A 22 14.27 -9.91 -4.58
C ASN A 22 15.11 -9.80 -3.30
N HIS A 23 14.49 -9.51 -2.14
CA HIS A 23 15.19 -9.35 -0.84
C HIS A 23 16.36 -8.36 -0.93
N ILE A 24 16.13 -7.22 -1.59
CA ILE A 24 17.17 -6.22 -1.81
C ILE A 24 17.35 -5.39 -0.54
N THR A 25 18.46 -5.60 0.16
CA THR A 25 18.84 -4.84 1.37
C THR A 25 20.00 -3.87 1.11
N SER A 26 20.69 -4.01 -0.04
CA SER A 26 21.82 -3.17 -0.44
C SER A 26 21.90 -2.99 -1.95
N SER A 27 22.69 -2.00 -2.39
CA SER A 27 22.93 -1.77 -3.83
C SER A 27 23.59 -2.93 -4.54
N ALA A 28 24.40 -3.73 -3.84
CA ALA A 28 25.09 -4.90 -4.41
C ALA A 28 24.13 -6.05 -4.75
N GLU A 29 23.00 -6.15 -4.06
CA GLU A 29 22.00 -7.20 -4.25
C GLU A 29 21.09 -6.96 -5.44
N LYS A 30 20.96 -5.70 -5.89
CA LYS A 30 20.15 -5.30 -7.05
C LYS A 30 20.54 -6.06 -8.35
N GLN A 31 21.75 -6.59 -8.42
CA GLN A 31 22.23 -7.34 -9.58
C GLN A 31 21.91 -8.84 -9.52
N LYS A 32 21.34 -9.34 -8.43
CA LYS A 32 21.07 -10.77 -8.17
C LYS A 32 19.59 -11.10 -8.19
N GLU A 33 18.81 -10.40 -9.02
CA GLU A 33 17.37 -10.59 -9.08
C GLU A 33 16.98 -12.01 -9.47
N LYS A 34 16.13 -12.63 -8.63
CA LYS A 34 15.48 -13.92 -8.88
C LYS A 34 14.14 -13.73 -9.58
N TRP A 35 13.44 -12.64 -9.25
CA TRP A 35 12.20 -12.21 -9.87
C TRP A 35 12.50 -11.12 -10.88
N LYS A 36 12.46 -11.47 -12.16
CA LYS A 36 12.80 -10.56 -13.25
C LYS A 36 11.62 -9.63 -13.54
N THR A 37 11.71 -8.36 -13.20
CA THR A 37 10.75 -7.36 -13.65
C THR A 37 10.98 -7.08 -15.12
N VAL A 38 10.09 -7.57 -15.98
CA VAL A 38 10.18 -7.41 -17.44
C VAL A 38 9.68 -6.05 -17.90
N TRP A 39 8.71 -5.49 -17.19
CA TRP A 39 8.17 -4.18 -17.45
C TRP A 39 7.57 -3.57 -16.19
N PHE A 40 7.60 -2.23 -16.08
CA PHE A 40 6.97 -1.50 -15.00
C PHE A 40 6.29 -0.24 -15.52
N ASN A 41 5.35 0.31 -14.76
CA ASN A 41 4.79 1.62 -15.01
C ASN A 41 4.84 2.48 -13.76
N GLN A 42 5.36 3.69 -13.92
CA GLN A 42 5.29 4.75 -12.94
C GLN A 42 5.17 6.10 -13.65
N TRP A 43 4.07 6.79 -13.38
CA TRP A 43 3.80 8.10 -13.94
C TRP A 43 3.19 9.02 -12.87
N GLU A 44 3.63 10.27 -12.85
CA GLU A 44 3.06 11.32 -12.03
C GLU A 44 2.38 12.35 -12.96
N PRO A 45 1.20 12.91 -12.60
CA PRO A 45 0.45 13.85 -13.44
C PRO A 45 1.32 14.97 -14.02
N ALA A 46 1.09 15.33 -15.28
CA ALA A 46 1.92 16.21 -16.11
C ALA A 46 2.11 17.65 -15.57
N GLU A 47 1.40 18.05 -14.54
CA GLU A 47 1.62 19.34 -13.84
C GLU A 47 2.98 19.38 -13.12
N LYS A 48 3.63 18.23 -12.97
CA LYS A 48 4.97 18.10 -12.38
C LYS A 48 5.99 17.83 -13.46
N THR A 49 6.95 18.74 -13.61
CA THR A 49 8.00 18.67 -14.64
C THR A 49 9.00 17.54 -14.40
N THR A 50 9.12 17.03 -13.18
CA THR A 50 10.10 15.99 -12.82
C THR A 50 9.38 14.75 -12.30
N GLN A 51 9.64 13.60 -12.91
CA GLN A 51 9.06 12.29 -12.59
C GLN A 51 9.94 11.57 -11.55
N TYR A 52 10.07 12.14 -10.35
CA TYR A 52 11.01 11.69 -9.34
C TYR A 52 10.91 10.20 -8.98
N ALA A 53 9.70 9.64 -8.90
CA ALA A 53 9.52 8.24 -8.58
C ALA A 53 10.03 7.34 -9.71
N HIS A 54 9.63 7.62 -10.96
CA HIS A 54 10.10 6.92 -12.14
C HIS A 54 11.63 7.03 -12.29
N ASP A 55 12.16 8.24 -12.18
CA ASP A 55 13.61 8.52 -12.33
C ASP A 55 14.44 7.82 -11.25
N CYS A 56 13.90 7.72 -10.02
CA CYS A 56 14.50 6.96 -8.94
C CYS A 56 14.47 5.44 -9.23
N TYR A 57 13.33 4.95 -9.73
CA TYR A 57 13.22 3.54 -10.13
C TYR A 57 14.23 3.18 -11.20
N VAL A 58 14.33 4.00 -12.26
CA VAL A 58 15.29 3.80 -13.36
C VAL A 58 16.73 3.88 -12.88
N TYR A 59 17.05 4.80 -11.97
CA TYR A 59 18.38 4.88 -11.35
C TYR A 59 18.77 3.59 -10.63
N ASN A 60 17.82 2.99 -9.90
CA ASN A 60 18.08 1.81 -9.11
C ASN A 60 18.09 0.51 -9.92
N PHE A 61 17.26 0.39 -10.96
CA PHE A 61 16.94 -0.88 -11.61
C PHE A 61 17.11 -0.87 -13.13
N GLY A 62 17.38 0.30 -13.71
CA GLY A 62 17.44 0.45 -15.16
C GLY A 62 16.06 0.63 -15.81
N LYS A 63 16.08 0.80 -17.12
CA LYS A 63 14.89 0.97 -17.96
C LYS A 63 14.29 -0.37 -18.34
N SER A 64 12.98 -0.38 -18.58
CA SER A 64 12.29 -1.47 -19.28
C SER A 64 11.68 -0.93 -20.57
N LEU A 65 11.60 -1.78 -21.58
CA LEU A 65 11.05 -1.45 -22.89
C LEU A 65 9.82 -2.31 -23.16
N ASP A 66 8.93 -1.82 -23.99
CA ASP A 66 7.85 -2.63 -24.57
C ASP A 66 8.40 -3.63 -25.61
N ILE A 67 7.54 -4.49 -26.16
CA ILE A 67 7.96 -5.51 -27.14
C ILE A 67 8.48 -4.93 -28.45
N ASP A 68 8.14 -3.67 -28.77
CA ASP A 68 8.61 -2.95 -29.95
C ASP A 68 9.90 -2.15 -29.67
N GLY A 69 10.43 -2.19 -28.44
CA GLY A 69 11.64 -1.50 -28.03
C GLY A 69 11.44 -0.04 -27.61
N ASN A 70 10.21 0.39 -27.32
CA ASN A 70 9.90 1.76 -26.90
C ASN A 70 9.93 1.93 -25.38
N GLU A 71 10.29 3.13 -24.91
CA GLU A 71 10.22 3.50 -23.49
C GLU A 71 8.78 3.98 -23.17
N THR A 72 7.93 3.07 -22.71
CA THR A 72 6.52 3.37 -22.37
C THR A 72 6.25 3.39 -20.87
N THR A 73 7.28 3.16 -20.04
CA THR A 73 7.16 2.99 -18.58
C THR A 73 6.76 4.26 -17.83
N ASN A 74 6.98 5.44 -18.42
CA ASN A 74 6.61 6.74 -17.83
C ASN A 74 5.44 7.42 -18.57
N LEU A 75 4.53 6.64 -19.11
CA LEU A 75 3.28 7.15 -19.67
C LEU A 75 2.14 7.00 -18.65
N ASN A 76 1.09 7.81 -18.79
CA ASN A 76 -0.16 7.50 -18.10
C ASN A 76 -0.60 6.10 -18.49
N ILE A 77 -0.87 5.25 -17.51
CA ILE A 77 -1.22 3.84 -17.77
C ILE A 77 -2.45 3.69 -18.67
N GLU A 78 -3.36 4.66 -18.70
CA GLU A 78 -4.52 4.67 -19.58
C GLU A 78 -4.12 4.80 -21.07
N ASP A 79 -2.98 5.46 -21.34
CA ASP A 79 -2.46 5.70 -22.69
C ASP A 79 -1.52 4.57 -23.17
N VAL A 80 -1.17 3.63 -22.30
CA VAL A 80 -0.31 2.48 -22.64
C VAL A 80 -1.11 1.41 -23.38
N ASP A 81 -0.63 0.98 -24.54
CA ASP A 81 -1.14 -0.21 -25.24
C ASP A 81 -0.72 -1.48 -24.48
N LYS A 82 -1.68 -2.14 -23.82
CA LYS A 82 -1.42 -3.31 -22.97
C LYS A 82 -0.89 -4.50 -23.77
N SER A 83 -1.21 -4.60 -25.07
CA SER A 83 -0.72 -5.68 -25.95
C SER A 83 0.80 -5.60 -26.15
N LYS A 84 1.37 -4.39 -26.02
CA LYS A 84 2.81 -4.13 -26.15
C LYS A 84 3.63 -4.40 -24.89
N ILE A 85 3.00 -4.61 -23.76
CA ILE A 85 3.70 -5.02 -22.53
C ILE A 85 4.28 -6.43 -22.76
N PRO A 86 5.57 -6.69 -22.43
CA PRO A 86 6.12 -8.05 -22.49
C PRO A 86 5.33 -9.04 -21.62
N ASP A 87 5.33 -10.32 -21.99
CA ASP A 87 4.63 -11.34 -21.19
C ASP A 87 5.27 -11.56 -19.82
N PHE A 88 4.44 -11.84 -18.83
CA PHE A 88 4.84 -12.04 -17.44
C PHE A 88 3.91 -13.04 -16.74
N ASN A 89 4.39 -13.63 -15.65
CA ASN A 89 3.63 -14.61 -14.88
C ASN A 89 3.08 -14.04 -13.56
N LEU A 90 3.57 -12.90 -13.11
CA LEU A 90 3.09 -12.21 -11.91
C LEU A 90 2.84 -10.72 -12.22
N LEU A 91 1.61 -10.27 -12.02
CA LEU A 91 1.28 -8.84 -11.97
C LEU A 91 1.35 -8.37 -10.53
N VAL A 92 2.09 -7.29 -10.26
CA VAL A 92 2.08 -6.65 -8.94
C VAL A 92 1.75 -5.16 -9.07
N GLY A 93 1.16 -4.58 -8.01
CA GLY A 93 0.89 -3.14 -8.03
C GLY A 93 0.26 -2.62 -6.75
N GLY A 94 0.69 -1.41 -6.35
CA GLY A 94 0.10 -0.63 -5.27
C GLY A 94 -0.66 0.56 -5.86
N PHE A 95 -1.93 0.39 -6.21
CA PHE A 95 -2.67 1.46 -6.88
C PHE A 95 -3.23 2.50 -5.90
N PRO A 96 -3.18 3.81 -6.26
CA PRO A 96 -3.65 4.86 -5.37
C PRO A 96 -5.15 4.82 -5.14
N CYS A 97 -5.53 5.17 -3.89
CA CYS A 97 -6.90 5.26 -3.39
C CYS A 97 -7.52 6.62 -3.69
N GLN A 98 -7.40 7.17 -4.90
CA GLN A 98 -8.03 8.43 -5.23
C GLN A 98 -9.37 8.18 -5.93
N ASP A 99 -10.46 8.66 -5.30
CA ASP A 99 -11.84 8.63 -5.78
C ASP A 99 -12.36 7.27 -6.26
N TYR A 100 -12.66 6.38 -5.29
CA TYR A 100 -13.42 5.16 -5.56
C TYR A 100 -14.84 5.49 -6.04
N SER A 101 -14.97 5.88 -7.29
CA SER A 101 -16.23 5.83 -7.99
C SER A 101 -16.15 4.82 -9.14
N VAL A 102 -15.78 3.58 -8.80
CA VAL A 102 -15.84 2.46 -9.77
C VAL A 102 -17.20 2.40 -10.45
N ALA A 103 -18.28 2.71 -9.71
CA ALA A 103 -19.64 2.73 -10.23
C ALA A 103 -19.96 3.94 -11.14
N SER A 104 -19.35 5.10 -10.95
CA SER A 104 -19.63 6.26 -11.81
C SER A 104 -19.13 6.04 -13.23
N THR A 105 -18.06 5.28 -13.42
CA THR A 105 -17.50 4.95 -14.73
C THR A 105 -18.37 3.95 -15.50
N LEU A 106 -19.05 3.03 -14.79
CA LEU A 106 -19.99 2.08 -15.43
C LEU A 106 -21.23 2.76 -16.01
N HIS A 107 -21.73 3.83 -15.38
CA HIS A 107 -22.85 4.61 -15.89
C HIS A 107 -22.47 5.55 -17.05
N THR A 108 -21.19 5.91 -17.19
CA THR A 108 -20.69 6.83 -18.23
C THR A 108 -20.07 6.10 -19.41
N SER A 109 -20.09 4.76 -19.45
CA SER A 109 -19.57 3.96 -20.58
C SER A 109 -20.27 4.20 -21.95
N LYS A 110 -21.17 5.18 -22.03
CA LYS A 110 -21.71 5.74 -23.28
C LYS A 110 -21.03 7.03 -23.75
N GLY A 111 -19.93 7.46 -23.09
CA GLY A 111 -19.24 8.70 -23.49
C GLY A 111 -17.79 8.73 -22.99
N LEU A 112 -16.88 8.84 -23.95
CA LEU A 112 -15.41 8.90 -23.80
C LEU A 112 -14.85 10.19 -23.17
N GLU A 113 -15.60 10.91 -22.32
CA GLU A 113 -15.17 12.19 -21.72
C GLU A 113 -15.42 12.26 -20.21
N GLY A 114 -15.11 11.20 -19.47
CA GLY A 114 -15.20 11.19 -18.00
C GLY A 114 -13.83 11.41 -17.34
N LYS A 115 -13.69 12.45 -16.52
CA LYS A 115 -12.52 12.80 -15.71
C LYS A 115 -11.82 11.57 -15.11
N LYS A 116 -10.49 11.46 -15.35
CA LYS A 116 -9.47 10.57 -14.75
C LYS A 116 -10.04 9.24 -14.26
N GLY A 117 -9.91 8.22 -15.10
CA GLY A 117 -10.38 6.87 -14.82
C GLY A 117 -9.88 6.33 -13.48
N VAL A 118 -10.70 5.54 -12.82
CA VAL A 118 -10.25 4.79 -11.63
C VAL A 118 -9.17 3.83 -12.10
N LEU A 119 -7.97 3.93 -11.57
CA LEU A 119 -6.78 3.15 -12.00
C LEU A 119 -6.97 1.64 -11.93
N TRP A 120 -8.00 1.16 -11.22
CA TRP A 120 -8.45 -0.22 -11.26
C TRP A 120 -8.76 -0.71 -12.68
N TRP A 121 -9.36 0.13 -13.53
CA TRP A 121 -9.70 -0.28 -14.89
C TRP A 121 -8.46 -0.59 -15.72
N SER A 122 -7.40 0.19 -15.55
CA SER A 122 -6.12 -0.10 -16.21
C SER A 122 -5.49 -1.41 -15.74
N ILE A 123 -5.66 -1.76 -14.45
CA ILE A 123 -5.24 -3.07 -13.92
C ILE A 123 -6.07 -4.17 -14.57
N ARG A 124 -7.41 -4.02 -14.59
CA ARG A 124 -8.33 -4.97 -15.22
C ARG A 124 -7.97 -5.20 -16.68
N ASP A 125 -7.77 -4.13 -17.45
CA ASP A 125 -7.44 -4.21 -18.88
C ASP A 125 -6.09 -4.90 -19.10
N THR A 126 -5.11 -4.68 -18.22
CA THR A 126 -3.83 -5.39 -18.25
C THR A 126 -4.00 -6.88 -17.96
N ILE A 127 -4.86 -7.24 -16.99
CA ILE A 127 -5.17 -8.65 -16.70
C ILE A 127 -5.92 -9.30 -17.86
N GLU A 128 -6.90 -8.61 -18.45
CA GLU A 128 -7.69 -9.09 -19.57
C GLU A 128 -6.82 -9.39 -20.79
N GLU A 129 -5.89 -8.50 -21.12
CA GLU A 129 -4.98 -8.64 -22.26
C GLU A 129 -3.90 -9.69 -22.02
N LYS A 130 -3.24 -9.65 -20.87
CA LYS A 130 -2.04 -10.48 -20.60
C LYS A 130 -2.34 -11.78 -19.87
N LYS A 131 -3.49 -11.92 -19.20
CA LYS A 131 -3.96 -13.11 -18.49
C LYS A 131 -2.90 -13.77 -17.60
N PRO A 132 -2.19 -13.00 -16.74
CA PRO A 132 -1.12 -13.57 -15.93
C PRO A 132 -1.66 -14.67 -15.01
N PRO A 133 -0.91 -15.76 -14.76
CA PRO A 133 -1.33 -16.79 -13.81
C PRO A 133 -1.60 -16.25 -12.42
N PHE A 134 -0.84 -15.23 -11.98
CA PHE A 134 -0.91 -14.67 -10.64
C PHE A 134 -0.92 -13.14 -10.63
N VAL A 135 -1.66 -12.58 -9.65
CA VAL A 135 -1.77 -11.14 -9.42
C VAL A 135 -1.65 -10.87 -7.93
N LEU A 136 -0.78 -9.95 -7.51
CA LEU A 136 -0.64 -9.51 -6.13
C LEU A 136 -0.74 -7.99 -6.04
N LEU A 137 -1.82 -7.50 -5.46
CA LEU A 137 -2.11 -6.08 -5.34
C LEU A 137 -2.09 -5.61 -3.88
N GLU A 138 -1.71 -4.35 -3.68
CA GLU A 138 -1.76 -3.66 -2.39
C GLU A 138 -2.68 -2.44 -2.46
N ASN A 139 -3.43 -2.19 -1.38
CA ASN A 139 -4.19 -0.96 -1.23
C ASN A 139 -4.44 -0.63 0.25
N VAL A 140 -5.01 0.55 0.52
CA VAL A 140 -5.43 0.91 1.87
C VAL A 140 -6.56 -0.01 2.35
N ASP A 141 -6.59 -0.33 3.64
CA ASP A 141 -7.56 -1.24 4.24
C ASP A 141 -9.02 -0.78 4.13
N ARG A 142 -9.26 0.52 3.96
CA ARG A 142 -10.61 1.07 3.73
C ARG A 142 -11.22 0.66 2.38
N LEU A 143 -10.43 0.19 1.40
CA LEU A 143 -10.93 -0.31 0.11
C LEU A 143 -12.06 -1.32 0.30
N ILE A 144 -11.88 -2.31 1.18
CA ILE A 144 -12.88 -3.36 1.42
C ILE A 144 -14.18 -2.85 2.07
N LYS A 145 -14.22 -1.56 2.44
CA LYS A 145 -15.38 -0.91 3.07
C LYS A 145 -15.96 0.22 2.23
N SER A 146 -15.35 0.51 1.09
CA SER A 146 -15.74 1.61 0.20
C SER A 146 -16.96 1.25 -0.66
N PRO A 147 -17.82 2.24 -0.97
CA PRO A 147 -17.98 3.53 -0.34
C PRO A 147 -18.81 3.46 0.96
N ALA A 148 -18.78 4.51 1.78
CA ALA A 148 -19.49 4.52 3.06
C ALA A 148 -21.02 4.29 2.93
N LYS A 149 -21.64 4.82 1.88
CA LYS A 149 -23.10 4.69 1.62
C LYS A 149 -23.51 3.30 1.12
N GLN A 150 -22.61 2.60 0.43
CA GLN A 150 -22.84 1.25 -0.15
C GLN A 150 -21.63 0.38 0.17
N ARG A 151 -21.51 0.02 1.44
CA ARG A 151 -20.33 -0.63 2.02
C ARG A 151 -19.94 -1.90 1.26
N GLY A 152 -18.66 -1.94 0.84
CA GLY A 152 -18.08 -3.09 0.15
C GLY A 152 -18.31 -3.15 -1.36
N ARG A 153 -19.10 -2.23 -1.93
CA ARG A 153 -19.40 -2.20 -3.37
C ARG A 153 -18.15 -2.20 -4.24
N ASP A 154 -17.22 -1.27 -3.96
CA ASP A 154 -16.06 -1.08 -4.83
C ASP A 154 -15.17 -2.33 -4.85
N PHE A 155 -14.97 -2.97 -3.71
CA PHE A 155 -14.27 -4.23 -3.65
C PHE A 155 -15.06 -5.38 -4.30
N GLY A 156 -16.39 -5.40 -4.14
CA GLY A 156 -17.27 -6.32 -4.84
C GLY A 156 -17.14 -6.23 -6.37
N VAL A 157 -17.09 -5.01 -6.93
CA VAL A 157 -16.85 -4.80 -8.38
C VAL A 157 -15.48 -5.33 -8.81
N MET A 158 -14.43 -5.12 -8.01
CA MET A 158 -13.10 -5.67 -8.30
C MET A 158 -13.12 -7.20 -8.32
N LEU A 159 -13.76 -7.84 -7.34
CA LEU A 159 -13.91 -9.30 -7.29
C LEU A 159 -14.73 -9.83 -8.47
N THR A 160 -15.78 -9.11 -8.89
CA THR A 160 -16.56 -9.44 -10.08
C THR A 160 -15.70 -9.46 -11.34
N CYS A 161 -14.91 -8.40 -11.57
CA CYS A 161 -13.99 -8.34 -12.72
C CYS A 161 -12.99 -9.51 -12.73
N LEU A 162 -12.45 -9.88 -11.57
CA LEU A 162 -11.51 -11.00 -11.45
C LEU A 162 -12.20 -12.35 -11.68
N ARG A 163 -13.41 -12.56 -11.13
CA ARG A 163 -14.23 -13.74 -11.41
C ARG A 163 -14.49 -13.91 -12.90
N ASP A 164 -14.92 -12.83 -13.56
CA ASP A 164 -15.29 -12.87 -14.98
C ASP A 164 -14.10 -13.17 -15.90
N GLN A 165 -12.89 -12.90 -15.41
CA GLN A 165 -11.63 -13.26 -16.08
C GLN A 165 -11.06 -14.61 -15.63
N GLY A 166 -11.80 -15.39 -14.84
CA GLY A 166 -11.44 -16.75 -14.43
C GLY A 166 -10.44 -16.83 -13.27
N TYR A 167 -10.46 -15.85 -12.34
CA TYR A 167 -9.62 -15.87 -11.15
C TYR A 167 -10.40 -16.20 -9.88
N ASN A 168 -9.77 -16.97 -9.00
CA ASN A 168 -10.07 -17.02 -7.58
C ASN A 168 -9.22 -15.96 -6.85
N VAL A 169 -9.67 -15.53 -5.68
CA VAL A 169 -9.04 -14.38 -4.98
C VAL A 169 -8.96 -14.64 -3.49
N GLU A 170 -7.80 -14.46 -2.90
CA GLU A 170 -7.61 -14.35 -1.46
C GLU A 170 -7.30 -12.89 -1.09
N TRP A 171 -7.75 -12.42 0.07
CA TRP A 171 -7.31 -11.12 0.60
C TRP A 171 -7.06 -11.18 2.09
N ARG A 172 -6.14 -10.32 2.53
CA ARG A 172 -5.87 -10.10 3.94
C ARG A 172 -5.50 -8.65 4.24
N VAL A 173 -6.12 -8.10 5.27
CA VAL A 173 -5.68 -6.83 5.86
C VAL A 173 -4.55 -7.13 6.84
N ILE A 174 -3.38 -6.61 6.55
CA ILE A 174 -2.16 -6.83 7.32
C ILE A 174 -1.71 -5.49 7.91
N ASN A 175 -1.45 -5.47 9.22
CA ASN A 175 -0.76 -4.38 9.89
C ASN A 175 0.69 -4.83 10.12
N ALA A 176 1.64 -4.16 9.49
CA ALA A 176 3.04 -4.57 9.53
C ALA A 176 3.58 -4.70 10.98
N ALA A 177 3.20 -3.80 11.88
CA ALA A 177 3.62 -3.88 13.28
C ALA A 177 3.09 -5.12 14.03
N GLU A 178 1.97 -5.71 13.60
CA GLU A 178 1.43 -6.93 14.23
C GLU A 178 2.21 -8.18 13.83
N TYR A 179 3.08 -8.07 12.81
CA TYR A 179 3.99 -9.13 12.36
C TYR A 179 5.47 -8.76 12.56
N GLY A 180 5.75 -7.92 13.57
CA GLY A 180 7.10 -7.64 14.03
C GLY A 180 7.80 -6.47 13.33
N TYR A 181 7.18 -5.79 12.39
CA TYR A 181 7.82 -4.69 11.66
C TYR A 181 7.63 -3.32 12.34
N GLN A 182 8.52 -2.42 12.03
CA GLN A 182 8.74 -1.14 12.70
C GLN A 182 7.68 -0.06 12.46
N GLN A 183 6.57 -0.37 11.74
CA GLN A 183 5.51 0.59 11.44
C GLN A 183 4.11 0.01 11.61
N ARG A 184 3.22 0.76 12.25
CA ARG A 184 1.78 0.49 12.31
C ARG A 184 1.12 0.92 11.00
N ARG A 185 1.31 0.15 9.92
CA ARG A 185 0.75 0.41 8.59
C ARG A 185 -0.18 -0.72 8.18
N ARG A 186 -1.47 -0.43 8.13
CA ARG A 186 -2.50 -1.38 7.72
C ARG A 186 -2.76 -1.25 6.23
N ARG A 187 -2.70 -2.39 5.54
CA ARG A 187 -2.99 -2.49 4.10
C ARG A 187 -3.77 -3.75 3.80
N VAL A 188 -4.64 -3.69 2.81
CA VAL A 188 -5.20 -4.91 2.22
C VAL A 188 -4.27 -5.38 1.11
N PHE A 189 -3.90 -6.64 1.18
CA PHE A 189 -3.25 -7.37 0.10
C PHE A 189 -4.28 -8.29 -0.54
N ILE A 190 -4.23 -8.37 -1.87
CA ILE A 190 -5.17 -9.11 -2.71
C ILE A 190 -4.33 -10.02 -3.59
N PHE A 191 -4.47 -11.32 -3.43
CA PHE A 191 -3.81 -12.32 -4.25
C PHE A 191 -4.85 -13.01 -5.12
N ALA A 192 -4.74 -12.83 -6.44
CA ALA A 192 -5.61 -13.51 -7.40
C ALA A 192 -4.80 -14.53 -8.19
N TYR A 193 -5.40 -15.68 -8.49
CA TYR A 193 -4.81 -16.77 -9.23
C TYR A 193 -5.83 -17.39 -10.18
N ARG A 194 -5.39 -17.69 -11.40
CA ARG A 194 -6.25 -18.28 -12.43
C ARG A 194 -6.75 -19.65 -12.00
N ASN A 195 -7.96 -19.99 -12.41
CA ASN A 195 -8.62 -21.26 -12.05
C ASN A 195 -7.89 -22.49 -12.60
N ASP A 196 -7.11 -22.34 -13.67
CA ASP A 196 -6.36 -23.40 -14.34
C ASP A 196 -4.93 -23.61 -13.80
N THR A 197 -4.50 -22.84 -12.79
CA THR A 197 -3.22 -23.01 -12.13
C THR A 197 -3.17 -24.29 -11.26
N ASN A 198 -1.99 -24.86 -11.07
CA ASN A 198 -1.79 -25.95 -10.14
C ASN A 198 -2.06 -25.51 -8.70
N TYR A 199 -1.75 -24.24 -8.38
CA TYR A 199 -2.10 -23.65 -7.09
C TYR A 199 -3.61 -23.70 -6.85
N SER A 200 -4.42 -23.27 -7.83
CA SER A 200 -5.89 -23.35 -7.74
C SER A 200 -6.38 -24.77 -7.51
N ARG A 201 -5.88 -25.74 -8.31
CA ARG A 201 -6.30 -27.16 -8.20
C ARG A 201 -5.94 -27.79 -6.86
N ARG A 202 -4.80 -27.42 -6.28
CA ARG A 202 -4.37 -27.95 -4.96
C ARG A 202 -5.09 -27.27 -3.81
N THR A 203 -5.43 -25.99 -3.96
CA THR A 203 -6.11 -25.22 -2.92
C THR A 203 -7.59 -25.58 -2.86
N ILE A 204 -8.18 -25.95 -4.02
CA ILE A 204 -9.59 -26.35 -4.17
C ILE A 204 -9.61 -27.80 -4.66
N ASP A 205 -9.15 -28.71 -3.81
CA ASP A 205 -9.01 -30.14 -4.11
C ASP A 205 -10.29 -30.98 -3.83
N SER A 206 -11.29 -30.34 -3.26
CA SER A 206 -12.55 -30.97 -2.84
C SER A 206 -13.74 -30.02 -3.03
N GLU A 207 -14.93 -30.50 -2.71
CA GLU A 207 -16.14 -29.67 -2.72
C GLU A 207 -15.98 -28.47 -1.76
N VAL A 208 -16.34 -27.27 -2.25
CA VAL A 208 -16.23 -26.05 -1.47
C VAL A 208 -17.23 -26.04 -0.32
N ASN A 209 -16.71 -26.14 0.89
CA ASN A 209 -17.47 -26.06 2.14
C ASN A 209 -16.75 -25.15 3.15
N LEU A 210 -17.38 -24.89 4.30
CA LEU A 210 -16.80 -23.97 5.30
C LEU A 210 -15.49 -24.49 5.91
N SER A 211 -15.29 -25.81 5.99
CA SER A 211 -14.04 -26.40 6.49
C SER A 211 -12.88 -26.16 5.53
N LEU A 212 -13.08 -26.35 4.22
CA LEU A 212 -12.10 -26.02 3.19
C LEU A 212 -11.78 -24.50 3.22
N VAL A 213 -12.80 -23.65 3.27
CA VAL A 213 -12.62 -22.19 3.35
C VAL A 213 -11.81 -21.79 4.60
N LYS A 214 -12.13 -22.38 5.76
CA LYS A 214 -11.37 -22.19 6.99
C LYS A 214 -9.90 -22.60 6.81
N SER A 215 -9.67 -23.78 6.23
CA SER A 215 -8.32 -24.29 5.96
C SER A 215 -7.53 -23.34 5.05
N ILE A 216 -8.13 -22.83 3.98
CA ILE A 216 -7.46 -21.88 3.09
C ILE A 216 -7.12 -20.58 3.84
N ILE A 217 -8.06 -20.01 4.58
CA ILE A 217 -7.84 -18.73 5.27
C ILE A 217 -6.81 -18.87 6.40
N LYS A 218 -6.75 -20.03 7.09
CA LYS A 218 -5.97 -20.22 8.31
C LYS A 218 -4.66 -20.97 8.11
N ASP A 219 -4.63 -22.00 7.25
CA ASP A 219 -3.55 -22.98 7.23
C ASP A 219 -2.80 -23.04 5.89
N ASN A 220 -3.49 -23.12 4.75
CA ASN A 220 -2.96 -23.54 3.46
C ASN A 220 -2.90 -22.44 2.40
N GLY A 221 -3.70 -21.39 2.52
CA GLY A 221 -3.77 -20.34 1.51
C GLY A 221 -2.54 -19.45 1.50
N PHE A 222 -2.48 -18.61 0.50
CA PHE A 222 -1.34 -17.73 0.23
C PHE A 222 -0.89 -16.91 1.46
N PHE A 223 -1.85 -16.28 2.13
CA PHE A 223 -1.53 -15.49 3.31
C PHE A 223 -1.36 -16.32 4.58
N ALA A 224 -1.98 -17.48 4.65
CA ALA A 224 -2.05 -18.29 5.86
C ALA A 224 -0.70 -18.89 6.27
N THR A 225 0.13 -19.24 5.29
CA THR A 225 1.46 -19.83 5.53
C THR A 225 2.42 -18.88 6.21
N THR A 226 2.35 -17.60 5.89
CA THR A 226 3.27 -16.56 6.37
C THR A 226 2.63 -15.69 7.46
N PHE A 227 1.40 -15.24 7.26
CA PHE A 227 0.69 -14.35 8.17
C PHE A 227 -0.29 -15.13 9.03
N LYS A 228 0.24 -15.89 9.97
CA LYS A 228 -0.55 -16.79 10.83
C LYS A 228 -1.59 -16.06 11.66
N THR A 229 -2.72 -16.71 11.85
CA THR A 229 -3.84 -16.22 12.67
C THR A 229 -4.21 -17.21 13.74
N LYS A 230 -4.81 -16.71 14.83
CA LYS A 230 -5.43 -17.55 15.83
C LYS A 230 -6.56 -18.38 15.20
N ASP A 231 -6.92 -19.47 15.84
CA ASP A 231 -8.05 -20.29 15.40
C ASP A 231 -9.38 -19.52 15.51
N PHE A 232 -10.30 -19.85 14.64
CA PHE A 232 -11.66 -19.32 14.64
C PHE A 232 -12.66 -20.41 14.26
N SER A 233 -13.90 -20.25 14.73
CA SER A 233 -14.98 -21.18 14.43
C SER A 233 -15.57 -20.91 13.04
N GLU A 234 -16.00 -21.95 12.34
CA GLU A 234 -16.58 -21.90 10.99
C GLU A 234 -17.86 -21.07 10.91
N ASP A 235 -18.66 -21.05 11.98
CA ASP A 235 -19.91 -20.26 12.08
C ASP A 235 -19.66 -18.73 12.03
N ARG A 236 -18.42 -18.29 12.22
CA ARG A 236 -18.02 -16.89 12.06
C ARG A 236 -17.78 -16.49 10.61
N ILE A 237 -17.68 -17.45 9.69
CA ILE A 237 -17.48 -17.19 8.27
C ILE A 237 -18.81 -16.72 7.67
N LYS A 238 -18.79 -15.51 7.11
CA LYS A 238 -19.91 -14.96 6.34
C LYS A 238 -19.68 -15.23 4.87
N SER A 239 -20.76 -15.50 4.15
CA SER A 239 -20.70 -15.73 2.70
C SER A 239 -21.79 -14.96 1.95
N ILE A 240 -21.51 -14.68 0.67
CA ILE A 240 -22.45 -14.12 -0.29
C ILE A 240 -22.04 -14.54 -1.72
N VAL A 241 -23.01 -14.81 -2.56
CA VAL A 241 -22.80 -15.03 -3.99
C VAL A 241 -22.72 -13.67 -4.68
N ILE A 242 -21.71 -13.45 -5.51
CA ILE A 242 -21.61 -12.25 -6.33
C ILE A 242 -22.68 -12.33 -7.44
N PRO A 243 -23.50 -11.28 -7.63
CA PRO A 243 -24.41 -11.20 -8.76
C PRO A 243 -23.66 -11.41 -10.09
N GLU A 244 -24.32 -12.03 -11.09
CA GLU A 244 -23.70 -12.32 -12.37
C GLU A 244 -23.31 -11.04 -13.10
N GLU A 245 -24.21 -10.06 -13.15
CA GLU A 245 -23.97 -8.82 -13.87
C GLU A 245 -23.26 -7.76 -12.99
N ILE A 246 -22.17 -7.21 -13.51
CA ILE A 246 -21.41 -6.15 -12.86
C ILE A 246 -22.25 -4.87 -12.63
N GLY A 247 -23.27 -4.63 -13.47
CA GLY A 247 -24.24 -3.54 -13.29
C GLY A 247 -25.01 -3.68 -12.00
N THR A 248 -25.50 -4.88 -11.69
CA THR A 248 -26.20 -5.21 -10.46
C THR A 248 -25.28 -5.07 -9.25
N VAL A 249 -24.02 -5.53 -9.36
CA VAL A 249 -23.03 -5.32 -8.30
C VAL A 249 -22.80 -3.84 -8.04
N SER A 250 -22.68 -3.05 -9.08
CA SER A 250 -22.48 -1.60 -8.95
C SER A 250 -23.66 -0.87 -8.29
N SER A 251 -24.89 -1.27 -8.59
CA SER A 251 -26.09 -0.58 -8.11
C SER A 251 -26.59 -1.08 -6.76
N GLU A 252 -26.51 -2.38 -6.48
CA GLU A 252 -27.23 -3.03 -5.39
C GLU A 252 -26.33 -3.73 -4.37
N PHE A 253 -25.09 -4.14 -4.77
CA PHE A 253 -24.22 -4.93 -3.92
C PHE A 253 -23.81 -4.19 -2.66
N LYS A 254 -24.06 -4.80 -1.53
CA LYS A 254 -23.65 -4.32 -0.21
C LYS A 254 -23.24 -5.51 0.63
N PHE A 255 -21.97 -5.50 1.09
CA PHE A 255 -21.46 -6.57 1.94
C PHE A 255 -20.40 -6.03 2.91
N ASP A 256 -20.40 -6.55 4.13
CA ASP A 256 -19.43 -6.15 5.16
C ASP A 256 -18.24 -7.11 5.14
N PHE A 257 -17.30 -6.83 4.26
CA PHE A 257 -16.04 -7.58 4.19
C PHE A 257 -15.25 -7.46 5.49
N MET A 258 -14.76 -8.59 5.97
CA MET A 258 -13.86 -8.66 7.12
C MET A 258 -12.39 -8.58 6.66
N ASN A 259 -11.45 -8.61 7.64
CA ASN A 259 -10.03 -8.46 7.38
C ASN A 259 -9.37 -9.65 6.66
N SER A 260 -10.05 -10.76 6.52
CA SER A 260 -9.59 -11.94 5.77
C SER A 260 -10.74 -12.55 4.98
N GLY A 261 -10.43 -13.12 3.84
CA GLY A 261 -11.42 -13.85 3.06
C GLY A 261 -10.88 -14.38 1.75
N ILE A 262 -11.79 -15.04 1.03
CA ILE A 262 -11.54 -15.67 -0.26
C ILE A 262 -12.80 -15.58 -1.13
N MET A 263 -12.60 -15.45 -2.42
CA MET A 263 -13.64 -15.65 -3.44
C MET A 263 -13.29 -16.90 -4.25
N LEU A 264 -14.18 -17.87 -4.25
CA LEU A 264 -14.08 -19.11 -5.02
C LEU A 264 -15.28 -19.22 -5.95
N ASN A 265 -15.03 -19.29 -7.26
CA ASN A 265 -16.09 -19.46 -8.27
C ASN A 265 -17.28 -18.48 -8.09
N GLY A 266 -16.99 -17.22 -7.73
CA GLY A 266 -18.01 -16.20 -7.55
C GLY A 266 -18.71 -16.20 -6.19
N VAL A 267 -18.35 -17.09 -5.28
CA VAL A 267 -18.83 -17.05 -3.89
C VAL A 267 -17.76 -16.43 -3.00
N ILE A 268 -18.13 -15.37 -2.30
CA ILE A 268 -17.30 -14.69 -1.32
C ILE A 268 -17.48 -15.34 0.04
N TYR A 269 -16.37 -15.59 0.72
CA TYR A 269 -16.32 -16.00 2.12
C TYR A 269 -15.40 -15.04 2.87
N THR A 270 -15.83 -14.56 4.04
CA THR A 270 -15.03 -13.61 4.83
C THR A 270 -15.18 -13.85 6.31
N VAL A 271 -14.10 -13.58 7.05
CA VAL A 271 -14.07 -13.77 8.51
C VAL A 271 -13.13 -12.76 9.15
N LYS A 272 -13.43 -12.35 10.37
CA LYS A 272 -12.52 -11.56 11.20
C LYS A 272 -11.51 -12.48 11.87
N THR A 273 -10.26 -12.38 11.43
CA THR A 273 -9.12 -13.10 12.00
C THR A 273 -8.34 -12.21 13.00
N GLU A 274 -7.67 -12.85 13.94
CA GLU A 274 -6.73 -12.25 14.88
C GLU A 274 -5.33 -12.76 14.62
N VAL A 275 -4.35 -11.89 14.74
CA VAL A 275 -2.94 -12.22 14.47
C VAL A 275 -2.40 -13.22 15.51
N LEU A 276 -1.61 -14.17 15.02
CA LEU A 276 -0.78 -15.06 15.82
C LEU A 276 0.68 -14.85 15.41
N TYR A 277 1.41 -14.07 16.22
CA TYR A 277 2.81 -13.79 15.98
C TYR A 277 3.60 -13.90 17.28
N ASN A 278 4.67 -14.68 17.27
CA ASN A 278 5.51 -14.96 18.43
C ASN A 278 6.99 -14.57 18.19
N GLY A 279 7.26 -13.82 17.11
CA GLY A 279 8.60 -13.36 16.77
C GLY A 279 8.98 -12.06 17.49
N GLU A 280 10.12 -11.52 17.11
CA GLU A 280 10.62 -10.24 17.63
C GLU A 280 9.88 -9.07 17.00
N TYR A 281 9.69 -8.01 17.79
CA TYR A 281 9.04 -6.76 17.35
C TYR A 281 10.10 -5.66 17.19
N LYS A 282 10.17 -5.10 15.99
CA LYS A 282 11.01 -3.93 15.72
C LYS A 282 10.29 -2.65 16.12
N THR A 283 11.06 -1.72 16.64
CA THR A 283 10.58 -0.43 17.16
C THR A 283 11.06 0.73 16.30
N LEU A 284 10.54 1.92 16.55
CA LEU A 284 11.06 3.14 15.96
C LEU A 284 12.51 3.37 16.35
N GLY A 285 12.88 3.06 17.60
CA GLY A 285 14.23 3.18 18.09
C GLY A 285 15.26 2.37 17.30
N ASP A 286 14.88 1.19 16.79
CA ASP A 286 15.81 0.32 16.06
C ASP A 286 16.26 0.91 14.71
N ILE A 287 15.49 1.86 14.16
CA ILE A 287 15.76 2.43 12.81
C ILE A 287 16.32 3.85 12.84
N LEU A 288 16.31 4.52 14.00
CA LEU A 288 16.83 5.89 14.13
C LEU A 288 18.35 5.92 13.97
N GLU A 289 18.83 7.02 13.36
CA GLU A 289 20.27 7.29 13.25
C GLU A 289 20.94 7.25 14.62
N THR A 290 22.14 6.68 14.65
CA THR A 290 23.01 6.58 15.83
C THR A 290 24.20 7.53 15.76
N GLU A 291 24.35 8.22 14.64
CA GLU A 291 25.35 9.25 14.39
C GLU A 291 24.69 10.63 14.36
N GLU A 292 25.51 11.67 14.38
CA GLU A 292 25.06 13.06 14.31
C GLU A 292 24.32 13.33 12.97
N VAL A 293 23.15 13.97 13.07
CA VAL A 293 22.34 14.37 11.90
C VAL A 293 22.48 15.86 11.64
N ASP A 294 22.21 16.28 10.39
CA ASP A 294 22.28 17.69 9.99
C ASP A 294 21.34 18.57 10.85
N GLU A 295 21.82 19.77 11.20
CA GLU A 295 21.09 20.70 12.08
C GLU A 295 19.71 21.09 11.53
N SER A 296 19.51 21.04 10.22
CA SER A 296 18.22 21.35 9.57
C SER A 296 17.07 20.41 9.95
N TYR A 297 17.38 19.24 10.54
CA TYR A 297 16.34 18.33 11.05
C TYR A 297 15.82 18.71 12.41
N PHE A 298 16.61 19.45 13.21
CA PHE A 298 16.21 19.81 14.58
C PHE A 298 15.12 20.89 14.57
N ILE A 299 14.20 20.74 15.53
CA ILE A 299 13.10 21.69 15.70
C ILE A 299 13.53 22.77 16.69
N PRO A 300 13.53 24.04 16.29
CA PRO A 300 13.80 25.15 17.23
C PRO A 300 12.82 25.16 18.40
N ASN A 301 13.31 25.47 19.60
CA ASN A 301 12.51 25.40 20.84
C ASN A 301 11.26 26.30 20.77
N GLU A 302 11.36 27.49 20.17
CA GLU A 302 10.24 28.41 19.98
C GLU A 302 9.12 27.87 19.08
N ARG A 303 9.41 26.82 18.32
CA ARG A 303 8.44 26.12 17.48
C ARG A 303 7.90 24.85 18.10
N LEU A 304 8.47 24.39 19.21
CA LEU A 304 8.01 23.19 19.90
C LEU A 304 6.77 23.47 20.74
N TYR A 305 6.88 24.47 21.66
CA TYR A 305 5.89 24.70 22.69
C TYR A 305 5.39 26.14 22.66
N TYR A 306 4.08 26.33 22.87
CA TYR A 306 3.48 27.65 23.11
C TYR A 306 3.17 27.86 24.60
N THR A 307 3.28 26.80 25.40
CA THR A 307 3.13 26.83 26.86
C THR A 307 3.92 25.67 27.45
N ASP A 308 4.16 25.73 28.75
CA ASP A 308 4.73 24.62 29.48
C ASP A 308 3.94 23.34 29.19
N PRO A 309 4.59 22.26 28.77
CA PRO A 309 3.93 21.01 28.41
C PRO A 309 3.17 20.36 29.59
N ASP A 310 3.53 20.68 30.83
CA ASP A 310 2.89 20.14 32.04
C ASP A 310 1.62 20.92 32.43
N VAL A 311 1.33 22.08 31.79
CA VAL A 311 0.14 22.86 32.03
C VAL A 311 -1.04 22.38 31.21
N LYS A 312 -2.06 21.80 31.88
CA LYS A 312 -3.34 21.47 31.22
C LYS A 312 -4.12 22.73 30.93
N ARG A 313 -4.47 22.96 29.67
CA ARG A 313 -5.37 24.05 29.26
C ARG A 313 -6.81 23.58 29.07
N SER A 314 -7.79 24.47 29.30
CA SER A 314 -9.19 24.24 28.99
C SER A 314 -9.45 24.46 27.48
N ASP A 315 -10.49 23.81 26.94
CA ASP A 315 -10.93 23.98 25.54
C ASP A 315 -11.20 25.45 25.17
N GLU A 316 -11.59 26.29 26.14
CA GLU A 316 -11.88 27.73 25.93
C GLU A 316 -10.60 28.55 25.69
N SER A 317 -9.48 28.16 26.31
CA SER A 317 -8.20 28.86 26.14
C SER A 317 -7.58 28.65 24.76
N GLU A 318 -7.91 27.55 24.05
CA GLU A 318 -7.41 27.30 22.71
C GLU A 318 -7.96 28.26 21.65
N ASN A 319 -9.19 28.79 21.85
CA ASN A 319 -9.78 29.77 20.94
C ASN A 319 -9.11 31.15 21.05
N GLN A 320 -8.39 31.42 22.12
CA GLN A 320 -7.70 32.67 22.40
C GLN A 320 -6.23 32.68 21.96
N LEU A 321 -5.70 31.55 21.43
CA LEU A 321 -4.31 31.47 20.98
C LEU A 321 -4.02 32.41 19.82
N SER A 322 -2.89 33.08 19.89
CA SER A 322 -2.33 33.91 18.83
C SER A 322 -1.99 33.10 17.58
N LYS A 323 -1.75 33.76 16.47
CA LYS A 323 -1.31 33.10 15.23
C LYS A 323 0.02 32.40 15.40
N GLU A 324 0.94 32.94 16.20
CA GLU A 324 2.27 32.37 16.43
C GLU A 324 2.19 31.11 17.33
N GLU A 325 1.41 31.15 18.41
CA GLU A 325 1.17 29.96 19.24
C GLU A 325 0.57 28.79 18.45
N ARG A 326 -0.31 29.08 17.49
CA ARG A 326 -0.88 28.05 16.57
C ARG A 326 0.13 27.47 15.59
N LYS A 327 1.30 28.09 15.42
CA LYS A 327 2.40 27.59 14.59
C LYS A 327 3.39 26.69 15.35
N THR A 328 3.02 26.22 16.55
CA THR A 328 3.87 25.29 17.33
C THR A 328 3.43 23.84 17.15
N TRP A 329 4.39 22.93 17.34
CA TRP A 329 4.11 21.49 17.26
C TRP A 329 3.16 21.01 18.36
N GLN A 330 3.28 21.59 19.58
CA GLN A 330 2.37 21.29 20.69
C GLN A 330 0.92 21.59 20.29
N TYR A 331 0.63 22.77 19.73
CA TYR A 331 -0.70 23.09 19.24
C TYR A 331 -1.12 22.15 18.09
N LEU A 332 -0.24 21.94 17.11
CA LEU A 332 -0.56 21.15 15.92
C LEU A 332 -0.97 19.72 16.28
N LYS A 333 -0.27 19.09 17.23
CA LYS A 333 -0.51 17.69 17.66
C LYS A 333 -1.50 17.55 18.82
N GLY A 334 -1.84 18.63 19.50
CA GLY A 334 -2.82 18.67 20.58
C GLY A 334 -4.23 18.31 20.15
N GLY A 335 -5.07 17.98 21.12
CA GLY A 335 -6.51 17.82 20.90
C GLY A 335 -7.18 19.17 20.63
N LYS A 336 -8.22 19.18 19.82
CA LYS A 336 -8.96 20.41 19.46
C LYS A 336 -10.45 20.19 19.47
N LYS A 337 -11.19 21.20 19.98
CA LYS A 337 -12.62 21.33 19.83
C LYS A 337 -12.94 22.77 19.41
N LEU A 338 -13.06 23.01 18.13
CA LEU A 338 -13.23 24.34 17.55
C LEU A 338 -14.60 24.51 16.92
N LYS A 339 -15.30 25.59 17.25
CA LYS A 339 -16.51 25.97 16.53
C LYS A 339 -16.12 26.42 15.11
N ARG A 340 -16.68 25.81 14.09
CA ARG A 340 -16.45 26.12 12.68
C ARG A 340 -17.77 26.25 11.95
N ARG A 341 -17.76 27.04 10.88
CA ARG A 341 -18.90 27.21 9.97
C ARG A 341 -18.58 26.54 8.65
N ALA A 342 -19.43 25.62 8.21
CA ALA A 342 -19.33 24.99 6.90
C ALA A 342 -19.64 26.01 5.79
N GLY A 343 -19.16 25.76 4.57
CA GLY A 343 -19.48 26.60 3.41
C GLY A 343 -20.99 26.68 3.09
N SER A 344 -21.77 25.70 3.56
CA SER A 344 -23.25 25.70 3.53
C SER A 344 -23.91 26.58 4.59
N GLY A 345 -23.13 27.29 5.43
CA GLY A 345 -23.64 28.15 6.50
C GLY A 345 -23.98 27.42 7.81
N HIS A 346 -23.83 26.12 7.90
CA HIS A 346 -24.08 25.32 9.11
C HIS A 346 -22.90 25.40 10.09
N ASP A 347 -23.21 25.67 11.36
CA ASP A 347 -22.19 25.66 12.43
C ASP A 347 -22.01 24.24 12.96
N TYR A 348 -20.73 23.83 13.12
CA TYR A 348 -20.36 22.52 13.66
C TYR A 348 -19.17 22.63 14.59
N ILE A 349 -19.02 21.64 15.46
CA ILE A 349 -17.84 21.50 16.31
C ILE A 349 -16.84 20.60 15.58
N PHE A 350 -15.73 21.18 15.14
CA PHE A 350 -14.57 20.40 14.68
C PHE A 350 -13.89 19.81 15.91
N SER A 351 -13.85 18.49 15.99
CA SER A 351 -13.18 17.77 17.08
C SER A 351 -12.07 16.89 16.53
N GLU A 352 -10.89 16.99 17.13
CA GLU A 352 -9.70 16.24 16.77
C GLU A 352 -8.98 15.78 18.05
N GLY A 353 -8.79 14.46 18.23
CA GLY A 353 -8.10 13.91 19.38
C GLY A 353 -6.59 14.24 19.38
N ALA A 354 -5.93 14.31 20.52
CA ALA A 354 -4.48 14.50 20.59
C ALA A 354 -3.71 13.31 20.00
N ILE A 355 -2.54 13.60 19.43
CA ILE A 355 -1.52 12.61 19.11
C ILE A 355 -0.23 12.97 19.84
N PRO A 356 0.67 12.00 20.11
CA PRO A 356 1.93 12.29 20.79
C PRO A 356 2.73 13.37 20.08
N LEU A 357 3.25 14.34 20.84
CA LEU A 357 4.20 15.33 20.31
C LEU A 357 5.48 14.62 19.92
N VAL A 358 6.01 13.78 20.80
CA VAL A 358 7.21 12.97 20.59
C VAL A 358 6.78 11.52 20.36
N ASP A 359 7.25 10.93 19.29
CA ASP A 359 7.07 9.51 18.99
C ASP A 359 8.09 8.68 19.80
N GLU A 360 7.60 7.72 20.56
CA GLU A 360 8.40 6.91 21.50
C GLU A 360 9.23 5.87 20.75
N TRP A 361 10.45 5.63 21.22
CA TRP A 361 11.40 4.71 20.59
C TRP A 361 11.05 3.23 20.78
N ASP A 362 10.39 2.88 21.88
CA ASP A 362 10.03 1.53 22.28
C ASP A 362 8.80 0.98 21.58
N LYS A 363 8.21 1.75 20.69
CA LYS A 363 7.01 1.39 19.91
C LYS A 363 7.29 1.45 18.42
N PRO A 364 6.53 0.68 17.60
CA PRO A 364 6.58 0.85 16.15
C PRO A 364 6.09 2.25 15.77
N ALA A 365 6.70 2.83 14.73
CA ALA A 365 6.29 4.09 14.16
C ALA A 365 4.80 4.12 13.82
N ARG A 366 4.18 5.29 13.91
CA ARG A 366 2.83 5.51 13.37
C ARG A 366 2.84 5.32 11.84
N THR A 367 1.67 5.20 11.23
CA THR A 367 1.59 5.20 9.75
C THR A 367 2.18 6.50 9.21
N MET A 368 3.24 6.38 8.44
CA MET A 368 3.84 7.50 7.71
C MET A 368 2.97 7.90 6.53
N LEU A 369 2.76 9.20 6.36
CA LEU A 369 1.96 9.78 5.27
C LEU A 369 2.84 10.66 4.37
N THR A 370 2.31 11.08 3.24
CA THR A 370 3.01 11.93 2.26
C THR A 370 3.40 13.32 2.79
N SER A 371 2.78 13.74 3.90
CA SER A 371 3.14 14.97 4.61
C SER A 371 4.34 14.85 5.55
N GLU A 372 5.00 13.68 5.59
CA GLU A 372 6.16 13.44 6.45
C GLU A 372 7.27 14.46 6.20
N GLY A 373 7.83 14.99 7.28
CA GLY A 373 8.84 16.04 7.24
C GLY A 373 8.32 17.46 7.02
N ASN A 374 7.02 17.66 6.76
CA ASN A 374 6.39 18.97 6.72
C ASN A 374 5.82 19.34 8.09
N PHE A 375 5.49 20.62 8.29
CA PHE A 375 4.74 21.06 9.47
C PHE A 375 3.30 20.55 9.40
N SER A 376 3.12 19.28 9.71
CA SER A 376 1.85 18.56 9.68
C SER A 376 1.69 17.77 10.97
N ARG A 377 0.46 17.71 11.46
CA ARG A 377 0.15 16.98 12.68
C ARG A 377 0.57 15.49 12.63
N THR A 378 0.58 14.88 11.45
CA THR A 378 0.91 13.46 11.25
C THR A 378 2.40 13.19 11.15
N THR A 379 3.22 14.21 10.95
CA THR A 379 4.70 14.11 10.90
C THR A 379 5.24 13.57 12.22
N HIS A 380 6.23 12.67 12.13
CA HIS A 380 6.92 12.15 13.29
C HIS A 380 7.88 13.21 13.86
N VAL A 381 7.89 13.29 15.18
CA VAL A 381 8.88 14.05 15.95
C VAL A 381 9.54 13.08 16.89
N VAL A 382 10.85 12.98 16.84
CA VAL A 382 11.62 12.02 17.64
C VAL A 382 12.65 12.74 18.50
N LYS A 383 13.01 12.14 19.62
CA LYS A 383 14.15 12.55 20.39
C LYS A 383 15.41 11.98 19.72
N ASP A 384 16.37 12.83 19.42
CA ASP A 384 17.64 12.42 18.82
C ASP A 384 18.48 11.59 19.79
N LYS A 385 19.10 10.52 19.30
CA LYS A 385 19.87 9.60 20.17
C LYS A 385 21.19 10.19 20.66
N VAL A 386 21.77 11.08 19.88
CA VAL A 386 23.09 11.67 20.19
C VAL A 386 22.94 12.89 21.09
N THR A 387 22.09 13.85 20.67
CA THR A 387 21.97 15.16 21.32
C THR A 387 20.85 15.25 22.34
N GLY A 388 19.86 14.32 22.29
CA GLY A 388 18.65 14.38 23.09
C GLY A 388 17.65 15.45 22.68
N ARG A 389 17.94 16.27 21.66
CA ARG A 389 17.06 17.30 21.12
C ARG A 389 15.93 16.69 20.29
N LEU A 390 14.84 17.42 20.11
CA LEU A 390 13.73 17.00 19.26
C LEU A 390 13.97 17.35 17.79
N ARG A 391 13.70 16.40 16.90
CA ARG A 391 13.90 16.55 15.48
C ARG A 391 12.86 15.79 14.65
N LEU A 392 12.83 16.08 13.36
CA LEU A 392 12.11 15.32 12.36
C LEU A 392 12.91 14.06 11.96
N LEU A 393 12.25 13.11 11.33
CA LEU A 393 12.91 11.95 10.72
C LEU A 393 13.76 12.39 9.52
N THR A 394 14.95 11.80 9.38
CA THR A 394 15.73 11.90 8.15
C THR A 394 15.06 11.13 7.02
N ALA A 395 15.39 11.44 5.77
CA ALA A 395 14.86 10.66 4.65
C ALA A 395 15.31 9.19 4.70
N THR A 396 16.52 8.93 5.17
CA THR A 396 17.04 7.58 5.37
C THR A 396 16.26 6.80 6.43
N GLU A 397 15.90 7.43 7.54
CA GLU A 397 15.04 6.80 8.55
C GLU A 397 13.65 6.48 8.00
N THR A 398 13.10 7.34 7.13
CA THR A 398 11.82 7.04 6.48
C THR A 398 11.90 5.86 5.52
N GLU A 399 13.03 5.68 4.83
CA GLU A 399 13.30 4.49 4.01
C GLU A 399 13.33 3.22 4.88
N ARG A 400 14.07 3.26 6.01
CA ARG A 400 14.15 2.15 6.95
C ARG A 400 12.80 1.79 7.57
N ILE A 401 11.93 2.78 7.85
CA ILE A 401 10.55 2.55 8.32
C ILE A 401 9.76 1.72 7.33
N GLN A 402 9.97 1.93 6.03
CA GLN A 402 9.29 1.15 4.98
C GLN A 402 10.05 -0.12 4.58
N GLY A 403 11.23 -0.37 5.16
CA GLY A 403 12.05 -1.54 4.86
C GLY A 403 12.85 -1.45 3.58
N PHE A 404 13.02 -0.26 3.00
CA PHE A 404 13.92 -0.05 1.87
C PHE A 404 15.39 -0.06 2.29
N PRO A 405 16.31 -0.37 1.37
CA PRO A 405 17.74 -0.18 1.57
C PRO A 405 18.05 1.27 1.96
N THR A 406 19.04 1.46 2.81
CA THR A 406 19.54 2.79 3.20
C THR A 406 19.96 3.58 1.95
N ASN A 407 19.51 4.82 1.84
CA ASN A 407 19.76 5.70 0.70
C ASN A 407 19.16 5.23 -0.65
N HIS A 408 18.16 4.37 -0.63
CA HIS A 408 17.49 3.87 -1.84
C HIS A 408 16.94 5.01 -2.71
N THR A 409 16.39 6.06 -2.10
CA THR A 409 15.80 7.20 -2.82
C THR A 409 16.76 8.40 -2.92
N LYS A 410 18.04 8.23 -2.59
CA LYS A 410 19.01 9.34 -2.54
C LYS A 410 19.27 9.98 -3.89
N TYR A 411 19.25 9.18 -4.95
CA TYR A 411 19.52 9.62 -6.32
C TYR A 411 18.41 9.21 -7.27
N CYS A 412 18.27 9.96 -8.35
CA CYS A 412 17.40 9.67 -9.49
C CYS A 412 18.14 9.99 -10.80
N LEU A 413 17.70 9.33 -11.89
CA LEU A 413 18.26 9.54 -13.25
C LEU A 413 17.32 10.45 -14.04
N THR A 414 17.60 11.76 -14.03
CA THR A 414 16.78 12.76 -14.72
C THR A 414 17.49 13.25 -15.98
N ASN A 415 16.86 13.09 -17.14
CA ASN A 415 17.44 13.47 -18.45
C ASN A 415 18.83 12.87 -18.73
N GLY A 416 19.09 11.66 -18.22
CA GLY A 416 20.38 10.98 -18.39
C GLY A 416 21.46 11.37 -17.38
N GLU A 417 21.18 12.29 -16.47
CA GLU A 417 22.09 12.72 -15.41
C GLU A 417 21.66 12.18 -14.04
N ILE A 418 22.63 11.78 -13.24
CA ILE A 418 22.40 11.36 -11.85
C ILE A 418 22.30 12.62 -11.00
N VAL A 419 21.11 12.86 -10.45
CA VAL A 419 20.85 13.99 -9.56
C VAL A 419 20.44 13.53 -8.16
N ARG A 420 20.79 14.31 -7.15
CA ARG A 420 20.34 14.04 -5.77
C ARG A 420 18.87 14.41 -5.64
N MET A 421 18.05 13.47 -5.17
CA MET A 421 16.64 13.73 -4.92
C MET A 421 16.48 14.66 -3.70
N PRO A 422 15.62 15.69 -3.78
CA PRO A 422 15.32 16.54 -2.63
C PRO A 422 14.74 15.75 -1.45
N GLU A 423 15.19 16.05 -0.23
CA GLU A 423 14.82 15.33 0.98
C GLU A 423 13.28 15.24 1.22
N ASN A 424 12.55 16.33 0.91
CA ASN A 424 11.08 16.33 1.00
C ASN A 424 10.42 15.38 -0.01
N LYS A 425 11.02 15.18 -1.18
CA LYS A 425 10.52 14.22 -2.18
C LYS A 425 10.79 12.78 -1.75
N ARG A 426 11.97 12.50 -1.19
CA ARG A 426 12.31 11.21 -0.60
C ARG A 426 11.28 10.81 0.47
N ARG A 427 11.00 11.70 1.43
CA ARG A 427 9.99 11.46 2.48
C ARG A 427 8.58 11.31 1.91
N PHE A 428 8.22 12.11 0.90
CA PHE A 428 6.94 11.99 0.21
C PHE A 428 6.76 10.61 -0.43
N MET A 429 7.80 10.09 -1.13
CA MET A 429 7.78 8.75 -1.73
C MET A 429 7.55 7.66 -0.67
N MET A 430 8.21 7.78 0.48
CA MET A 430 8.05 6.83 1.58
C MET A 430 6.65 6.87 2.20
N GLY A 431 5.98 8.02 2.21
CA GLY A 431 4.58 8.14 2.62
C GLY A 431 3.62 7.34 1.73
N ASN A 432 3.90 7.24 0.44
CA ASN A 432 3.13 6.46 -0.53
C ASN A 432 3.54 4.97 -0.57
N ALA A 433 4.78 4.64 -0.22
CA ALA A 433 5.32 3.31 -0.37
C ALA A 433 4.62 2.26 0.53
N LEU A 434 4.72 1.01 0.13
CA LEU A 434 4.37 -0.16 0.94
C LEU A 434 5.53 -0.53 1.89
N VAL A 435 5.27 -1.43 2.84
CA VAL A 435 6.32 -2.02 3.70
C VAL A 435 6.96 -3.19 2.95
N VAL A 436 8.22 -3.00 2.51
CA VAL A 436 8.98 -3.95 1.68
C VAL A 436 9.07 -5.33 2.33
N ASN A 437 9.30 -5.37 3.63
CA ASN A 437 9.44 -6.62 4.38
C ASN A 437 8.18 -7.53 4.33
N LEU A 438 6.98 -6.96 4.18
CA LEU A 438 5.78 -7.77 3.97
C LEU A 438 5.80 -8.49 2.63
N ILE A 439 6.39 -7.87 1.60
CA ILE A 439 6.56 -8.50 0.28
C ILE A 439 7.65 -9.59 0.34
N GLU A 440 8.74 -9.35 1.10
CA GLU A 440 9.78 -10.37 1.35
C GLU A 440 9.18 -11.63 1.99
N ASP A 441 8.25 -11.45 2.92
CA ASP A 441 7.56 -12.58 3.54
C ASP A 441 6.59 -13.27 2.56
N MET A 442 5.87 -12.52 1.73
CA MET A 442 4.98 -13.08 0.70
C MET A 442 5.77 -13.80 -0.39
N GLU A 443 6.99 -13.34 -0.70
CA GLU A 443 7.86 -13.96 -1.71
C GLU A 443 8.14 -15.43 -1.40
N LYS A 444 8.30 -15.79 -0.14
CA LYS A 444 8.54 -17.18 0.29
C LYS A 444 7.43 -18.11 -0.20
N THR A 445 6.18 -17.69 -0.02
CA THR A 445 5.01 -18.44 -0.51
C THR A 445 4.91 -18.40 -2.03
N LEU A 446 5.14 -17.24 -2.67
CA LEU A 446 5.17 -17.12 -4.13
C LEU A 446 6.23 -18.06 -4.74
N SER A 447 7.42 -18.10 -4.17
CA SER A 447 8.48 -18.99 -4.65
C SER A 447 8.09 -20.47 -4.60
N GLU A 448 7.40 -20.91 -3.54
CA GLU A 448 6.90 -22.29 -3.45
C GLU A 448 5.76 -22.56 -4.46
N ILE A 449 4.88 -21.58 -4.70
CA ILE A 449 3.84 -21.69 -5.73
C ILE A 449 4.48 -21.86 -7.09
N PHE A 450 5.41 -20.98 -7.49
CA PHE A 450 6.06 -20.99 -8.80
C PHE A 450 6.90 -22.25 -9.07
N LYS A 451 7.48 -22.85 -8.04
CA LYS A 451 8.16 -24.16 -8.16
C LYS A 451 7.23 -25.32 -8.52
N ASN A 452 5.96 -25.17 -8.18
CA ASN A 452 4.95 -26.22 -8.38
C ASN A 452 4.00 -25.91 -9.55
N GLU A 453 4.22 -24.80 -10.26
CA GLU A 453 3.52 -24.48 -11.49
C GLU A 453 4.26 -25.00 -12.72
N ASP A 454 3.50 -25.21 -13.80
CA ASP A 454 4.03 -25.62 -15.10
C ASP A 454 3.96 -24.44 -16.07
N ASP A 455 5.04 -24.20 -16.85
CA ASP A 455 5.09 -23.19 -17.91
C ASP A 455 4.04 -23.43 -19.03
N SER A 456 3.43 -24.60 -19.10
CA SER A 456 2.43 -24.95 -20.09
C SER A 456 1.06 -24.24 -19.92
N ILE A 457 0.90 -23.43 -18.87
CA ILE A 457 -0.35 -22.71 -18.55
C ILE A 457 -0.46 -21.36 -19.32
N ARG A 458 0.49 -21.02 -20.17
CA ARG A 458 0.47 -19.80 -21.01
C ARG A 458 -0.56 -19.85 -22.12
#